data_141c591ad6ddcf8d370a3324e3a0ca65
#
_entry.id   141c591ad6ddcf8d370a3324e3a0ca65
#
_cell.length_a   1.000
_cell.length_b   1.000
_cell.length_c   1.000
_cell.angle_alpha   90.00
_cell.angle_beta   90.00
_cell.angle_gamma   90.00
#
_symmetry.space_group_name_H-M   'P 1'
#
loop_
_entity.id
_entity.type
_entity.pdbx_description
1 polymer ?
#
loop_
_entity_poly.entity_id
_entity_poly.type
_entity_poly.pdbx_seq_one_letter_code
_entity_poly.pdbx_strand_id
1 'polypeptide(L)'
;MLLAAATPWGGAVETASGKLSTVIGEDAVSVTELSLTGTMDARDFKYISDSMPQLSVLDISGVTIEEYSDREPLFANFTYYPAGELPKYSLMGKPLTSVSLPSTLTSIGEAAFAGCAELTEISLPSTVATIGNYAFSSASKLADVKGGEGVRTIGDYAFSRDAALTTVATLPQVETIGGHAFSGCSKMADFTFAPSLRTIGESAFAGSGLTSADMSGCTSLSVVGAWAFADNGSLCEVNMPATVTSLGEGAFFYSSALQQVALPEGLVKINEYTFMGGKAVATVTLPEGLKEIGDYAFSDWTTVREIIIPSTVEYIGDRAMRNWNSLAELTSNAVTPPELGDNVWENVDYEKVNLTVPAAGEMAYRLAEQWQDFFKSSSAKPLAAESLRVAVDGDVVTITSDEEISTVQLFDMSGILLQSAAPHSQQFSLTLSGYSGRAYVVRCVSGGNEKIIKISRQ
;
A
#
# COMPACT_ATOMS: atom_id res chain seq x y z
N MET A 1 16.63 48.07 7.18
CA MET A 1 15.78 48.72 6.21
C MET A 1 16.57 48.69 4.91
N LEU A 2 16.55 47.51 4.21
CA LEU A 2 17.13 47.40 2.88
C LEU A 2 16.10 48.02 1.93
N LEU A 3 16.48 49.06 1.24
CA LEU A 3 15.72 49.60 0.12
C LEU A 3 15.62 48.48 -0.91
N ALA A 4 14.40 48.04 -1.21
CA ALA A 4 14.12 47.29 -2.43
C ALA A 4 14.61 48.20 -3.57
N ALA A 5 15.59 47.73 -4.33
CA ALA A 5 15.98 48.38 -5.58
C ALA A 5 14.72 48.29 -6.47
N ALA A 6 14.08 49.42 -6.71
CA ALA A 6 13.04 49.52 -7.70
C ALA A 6 13.62 48.94 -9.00
N THR A 7 12.95 47.96 -9.61
CA THR A 7 13.33 47.52 -10.95
C THR A 7 13.43 48.76 -11.84
N PRO A 8 14.43 48.85 -12.72
CA PRO A 8 14.52 49.96 -13.69
C PRO A 8 13.28 50.00 -14.61
N TRP A 9 12.46 48.97 -14.54
CA TRP A 9 11.27 48.71 -15.35
C TRP A 9 10.00 48.95 -14.50
N GLY A 10 9.55 50.18 -14.33
CA GLY A 10 8.36 50.56 -13.52
C GLY A 10 7.00 49.99 -14.03
N GLY A 11 6.99 48.89 -14.79
CA GLY A 11 5.83 48.19 -15.34
C GLY A 11 6.20 46.90 -16.05
N ALA A 12 5.21 46.21 -16.62
CA ALA A 12 5.45 45.01 -17.38
C ALA A 12 6.27 45.27 -18.64
N VAL A 13 7.27 44.41 -18.87
CA VAL A 13 8.14 44.45 -20.04
C VAL A 13 7.51 43.60 -21.16
N GLU A 14 7.30 44.23 -22.32
CA GLU A 14 6.83 43.53 -23.51
C GLU A 14 8.01 42.79 -24.17
N THR A 15 7.80 41.50 -24.47
CA THR A 15 8.79 40.67 -25.18
C THR A 15 8.15 39.89 -26.31
N ALA A 16 8.98 39.41 -27.22
CA ALA A 16 8.62 38.43 -28.26
C ALA A 16 9.49 37.18 -28.10
N SER A 17 9.01 36.03 -28.58
CA SER A 17 9.67 34.73 -28.46
C SER A 17 11.15 34.76 -28.85
N GLY A 18 12.02 34.37 -27.93
CA GLY A 18 13.49 34.37 -28.06
C GLY A 18 14.15 35.76 -28.04
N LYS A 19 13.48 36.79 -27.56
CA LYS A 19 14.01 38.16 -27.55
C LYS A 19 14.29 38.73 -26.15
N LEU A 20 13.94 38.04 -25.08
CA LEU A 20 14.10 38.52 -23.72
C LEU A 20 15.56 38.95 -23.43
N SER A 21 16.53 38.18 -23.90
CA SER A 21 17.95 38.52 -23.74
C SER A 21 18.35 39.86 -24.41
N THR A 22 17.67 40.22 -25.47
CA THR A 22 17.89 41.52 -26.16
C THR A 22 17.23 42.67 -25.40
N VAL A 23 16.10 42.37 -24.74
CA VAL A 23 15.32 43.40 -24.00
C VAL A 23 15.94 43.71 -22.66
N ILE A 24 16.37 42.72 -21.90
CA ILE A 24 16.93 42.85 -20.53
C ILE A 24 18.44 43.13 -20.59
N GLY A 25 19.18 42.46 -21.47
CA GLY A 25 20.61 42.64 -21.66
C GLY A 25 21.44 42.28 -20.42
N GLU A 26 22.48 43.10 -20.13
CA GLU A 26 23.46 42.85 -19.07
C GLU A 26 22.90 43.06 -17.65
N ASP A 27 21.74 43.71 -17.50
CA ASP A 27 21.10 43.95 -16.21
C ASP A 27 20.50 42.66 -15.57
N ALA A 28 20.42 41.57 -16.35
CA ALA A 28 19.80 40.30 -15.95
C ALA A 28 20.29 39.76 -14.60
N VAL A 29 21.60 39.88 -14.32
CA VAL A 29 22.22 39.37 -13.09
C VAL A 29 21.66 39.97 -11.81
N SER A 30 21.17 41.21 -11.91
CA SER A 30 20.66 42.01 -10.78
C SER A 30 19.13 42.00 -10.67
N VAL A 31 18.43 41.36 -11.63
CA VAL A 31 16.96 41.30 -11.66
C VAL A 31 16.45 40.43 -10.52
N THR A 32 15.67 41.02 -9.63
CA THR A 32 14.98 40.33 -8.52
C THR A 32 13.48 40.17 -8.78
N GLU A 33 12.90 41.07 -9.56
CA GLU A 33 11.48 41.06 -9.92
C GLU A 33 11.34 41.30 -11.42
N LEU A 34 10.48 40.49 -12.07
CA LEU A 34 10.26 40.60 -13.52
C LEU A 34 8.79 40.34 -13.84
N SER A 35 8.16 41.35 -14.50
CA SER A 35 6.79 41.19 -15.05
C SER A 35 6.88 41.28 -16.58
N LEU A 36 6.29 40.31 -17.28
CA LEU A 36 6.40 40.17 -18.72
C LEU A 36 5.01 40.12 -19.39
N THR A 37 4.94 40.64 -20.61
CA THR A 37 3.80 40.54 -21.51
C THR A 37 4.27 40.16 -22.91
N GLY A 38 3.34 39.75 -23.80
CA GLY A 38 3.64 39.40 -25.18
C GLY A 38 3.83 37.87 -25.37
N THR A 39 4.88 37.47 -26.10
CA THR A 39 5.16 36.05 -26.35
C THR A 39 6.54 35.65 -25.84
N MET A 40 6.64 34.40 -25.38
CA MET A 40 7.88 33.74 -24.95
C MET A 40 7.98 32.36 -25.52
N ASP A 41 9.19 31.86 -25.66
CA ASP A 41 9.46 30.44 -25.91
C ASP A 41 10.58 29.89 -24.99
N ALA A 42 10.98 28.64 -25.21
CA ALA A 42 11.98 27.99 -24.36
C ALA A 42 13.33 28.74 -24.28
N ARG A 43 13.70 29.54 -25.29
CA ARG A 43 14.94 30.34 -25.30
C ARG A 43 14.88 31.46 -24.25
N ASP A 44 13.73 32.08 -24.06
CA ASP A 44 13.54 33.13 -23.05
C ASP A 44 13.63 32.56 -21.65
N PHE A 45 13.03 31.39 -21.41
CA PHE A 45 13.16 30.64 -20.16
C PHE A 45 14.60 30.19 -19.90
N LYS A 46 15.33 29.78 -20.95
CA LYS A 46 16.76 29.46 -20.83
C LYS A 46 17.57 30.68 -20.39
N TYR A 47 17.27 31.83 -20.96
CA TYR A 47 17.92 33.09 -20.54
C TYR A 47 17.59 33.45 -19.08
N ILE A 48 16.34 33.32 -18.65
CA ILE A 48 15.97 33.50 -17.24
C ILE A 48 16.76 32.49 -16.37
N SER A 49 16.80 31.23 -16.77
CA SER A 49 17.51 30.19 -16.02
C SER A 49 18.99 30.52 -15.84
N ASP A 50 19.68 30.91 -16.89
CA ASP A 50 21.13 31.09 -16.89
C ASP A 50 21.58 32.42 -16.34
N SER A 51 20.81 33.50 -16.61
CA SER A 51 21.28 34.85 -16.44
C SER A 51 20.67 35.61 -15.26
N MET A 52 19.57 35.07 -14.64
CA MET A 52 18.87 35.77 -13.55
C MET A 52 18.93 34.99 -12.22
N PRO A 53 20.10 34.88 -11.57
CA PRO A 53 20.28 34.06 -10.36
C PRO A 53 19.54 34.61 -9.13
N GLN A 54 19.15 35.87 -9.11
CA GLN A 54 18.51 36.55 -7.99
C GLN A 54 16.99 36.73 -8.17
N LEU A 55 16.42 36.24 -9.27
CA LEU A 55 15.01 36.38 -9.58
C LEU A 55 14.14 35.71 -8.51
N SER A 56 13.38 36.50 -7.78
CA SER A 56 12.53 36.09 -6.67
C SER A 56 11.03 36.27 -6.94
N VAL A 57 10.68 37.22 -7.84
CA VAL A 57 9.28 37.42 -8.25
C VAL A 57 9.21 37.39 -9.77
N LEU A 58 8.39 36.50 -10.30
CA LEU A 58 8.16 36.33 -11.73
C LEU A 58 6.68 36.45 -12.05
N ASP A 59 6.29 37.47 -12.81
CA ASP A 59 4.94 37.60 -13.35
C ASP A 59 4.96 37.39 -14.87
N ILE A 60 4.44 36.26 -15.31
CA ILE A 60 4.25 35.92 -16.73
C ILE A 60 2.77 35.77 -17.07
N SER A 61 1.85 36.28 -16.24
CA SER A 61 0.42 36.17 -16.44
C SER A 61 -0.08 36.77 -17.76
N GLY A 62 0.65 37.78 -18.27
CA GLY A 62 0.39 38.43 -19.56
C GLY A 62 1.10 37.81 -20.77
N VAL A 63 1.72 36.65 -20.60
CA VAL A 63 2.53 35.98 -21.63
C VAL A 63 1.75 34.88 -22.33
N THR A 64 1.97 34.72 -23.65
CA THR A 64 1.65 33.49 -24.38
C THR A 64 2.93 32.68 -24.61
N ILE A 65 2.95 31.40 -24.18
CA ILE A 65 4.11 30.54 -24.40
C ILE A 65 3.95 29.85 -25.73
N GLU A 66 4.87 30.13 -26.66
CA GLU A 66 4.90 29.55 -28.00
C GLU A 66 5.78 28.29 -28.04
N GLU A 67 5.52 27.43 -29.03
CA GLU A 67 6.35 26.25 -29.26
C GLU A 67 7.77 26.63 -29.72
N TYR A 68 8.73 25.80 -29.36
CA TYR A 68 10.09 25.89 -29.86
C TYR A 68 10.71 24.54 -30.11
N SER A 69 11.45 24.42 -31.21
CA SER A 69 12.25 23.24 -31.51
C SER A 69 13.58 23.63 -32.15
N ASP A 70 14.66 22.91 -31.79
CA ASP A 70 15.98 23.07 -32.40
C ASP A 70 16.67 21.70 -32.48
N ARG A 71 17.81 21.66 -33.16
CA ARG A 71 18.67 20.48 -33.19
C ARG A 71 19.49 20.32 -31.92
N GLU A 72 19.84 21.42 -31.29
CA GLU A 72 20.57 21.45 -30.03
C GLU A 72 19.59 21.60 -28.84
N PRO A 73 19.76 20.81 -27.77
CA PRO A 73 18.89 20.90 -26.61
C PRO A 73 19.16 22.20 -25.83
N LEU A 74 18.08 22.85 -25.35
CA LEU A 74 18.20 24.00 -24.45
C LEU A 74 18.29 23.55 -22.99
N PHE A 75 17.46 22.58 -22.59
CA PHE A 75 17.44 22.05 -21.24
C PHE A 75 17.63 20.53 -21.29
N ALA A 76 18.61 20.02 -20.55
CA ALA A 76 18.96 18.59 -20.54
C ALA A 76 19.08 18.04 -21.99
N ASN A 77 18.31 17.03 -22.36
CA ASN A 77 18.34 16.41 -23.70
C ASN A 77 17.09 16.78 -24.54
N PHE A 78 16.37 17.86 -24.17
CA PHE A 78 15.12 18.21 -24.85
C PHE A 78 15.39 19.23 -25.98
N THR A 79 14.83 18.90 -27.14
CA THR A 79 14.94 19.70 -28.37
C THR A 79 13.61 20.24 -28.85
N TYR A 80 12.49 19.79 -28.21
CA TYR A 80 11.14 20.24 -28.53
C TYR A 80 10.41 20.69 -27.26
N TYR A 81 9.77 21.84 -27.33
CA TYR A 81 9.05 22.50 -26.24
C TYR A 81 7.67 22.92 -26.76
N PRO A 82 6.58 22.26 -26.31
CA PRO A 82 5.24 22.55 -26.82
C PRO A 82 4.75 23.94 -26.44
N ALA A 83 3.85 24.49 -27.26
CA ALA A 83 3.14 25.71 -26.90
C ALA A 83 2.25 25.47 -25.67
N GLY A 84 2.14 26.49 -24.81
CA GLY A 84 1.36 26.43 -23.59
C GLY A 84 1.95 25.54 -22.49
N GLU A 85 3.14 24.98 -22.65
CA GLU A 85 3.89 24.29 -21.60
C GLU A 85 4.91 25.22 -20.95
N LEU A 86 4.92 25.28 -19.60
CA LEU A 86 6.08 25.84 -18.92
C LEU A 86 7.28 24.91 -19.18
N PRO A 87 8.35 25.37 -19.84
CA PRO A 87 9.38 24.47 -20.33
C PRO A 87 10.04 23.66 -19.20
N LYS A 88 10.41 22.42 -19.54
CA LYS A 88 11.10 21.51 -18.64
C LYS A 88 12.38 22.14 -18.11
N TYR A 89 12.63 22.00 -16.79
CA TYR A 89 13.79 22.53 -16.07
C TYR A 89 13.93 24.05 -16.07
N SER A 90 12.94 24.80 -16.57
CA SER A 90 13.05 26.24 -16.88
C SER A 90 13.35 27.15 -15.68
N LEU A 91 12.76 26.84 -14.53
CA LEU A 91 12.91 27.64 -13.31
C LEU A 91 13.53 26.83 -12.16
N MET A 92 14.13 25.69 -12.48
CA MET A 92 14.72 24.79 -11.49
C MET A 92 15.75 25.52 -10.62
N GLY A 93 15.61 25.37 -9.30
CA GLY A 93 16.54 25.93 -8.30
C GLY A 93 16.51 27.45 -8.17
N LYS A 94 15.59 28.17 -8.82
CA LYS A 94 15.44 29.59 -8.68
C LYS A 94 14.94 29.98 -7.27
N PRO A 95 15.43 31.09 -6.69
CA PRO A 95 15.00 31.58 -5.38
C PRO A 95 13.63 32.28 -5.43
N LEU A 96 12.70 31.73 -6.24
CA LEU A 96 11.38 32.31 -6.41
C LEU A 96 10.57 32.25 -5.13
N THR A 97 10.00 33.37 -4.75
CA THR A 97 9.06 33.53 -3.64
C THR A 97 7.61 33.63 -4.15
N SER A 98 7.45 34.15 -5.39
CA SER A 98 6.14 34.29 -6.04
C SER A 98 6.25 34.12 -7.55
N VAL A 99 5.24 33.47 -8.12
CA VAL A 99 5.09 33.28 -9.57
C VAL A 99 3.62 33.46 -9.97
N SER A 100 3.36 34.30 -10.98
CA SER A 100 2.06 34.42 -11.64
C SER A 100 2.12 33.80 -13.02
N LEU A 101 1.27 32.78 -13.24
CA LEU A 101 1.25 31.96 -14.45
C LEU A 101 0.20 32.45 -15.47
N PRO A 102 0.43 32.28 -16.80
CA PRO A 102 -0.55 32.66 -17.82
C PRO A 102 -1.80 31.77 -17.77
N SER A 103 -2.98 32.35 -17.96
CA SER A 103 -4.25 31.62 -17.96
C SER A 103 -4.38 30.65 -19.16
N THR A 104 -3.51 30.73 -20.14
CA THR A 104 -3.41 29.85 -21.31
C THR A 104 -2.50 28.64 -21.08
N LEU A 105 -1.84 28.55 -19.90
CA LEU A 105 -0.93 27.45 -19.60
C LEU A 105 -1.68 26.12 -19.56
N THR A 106 -1.16 25.12 -20.27
CA THR A 106 -1.78 23.78 -20.37
C THR A 106 -1.02 22.72 -19.60
N SER A 107 0.27 22.94 -19.33
CA SER A 107 1.08 22.00 -18.54
C SER A 107 2.25 22.68 -17.83
N ILE A 108 2.61 22.11 -16.68
CA ILE A 108 3.87 22.40 -15.99
C ILE A 108 4.87 21.32 -16.43
N GLY A 109 5.96 21.74 -17.05
CA GLY A 109 6.97 20.80 -17.59
C GLY A 109 7.73 20.07 -16.48
N GLU A 110 8.44 19.01 -16.88
CA GLU A 110 9.28 18.22 -15.98
C GLU A 110 10.29 19.12 -15.24
N ALA A 111 10.36 18.97 -13.90
CA ALA A 111 11.26 19.72 -13.02
C ALA A 111 11.20 21.25 -13.17
N ALA A 112 10.12 21.81 -13.71
CA ALA A 112 10.05 23.25 -14.02
C ALA A 112 10.29 24.12 -12.79
N PHE A 113 9.80 23.74 -11.60
CA PHE A 113 10.03 24.43 -10.32
C PHE A 113 10.80 23.57 -9.31
N ALA A 114 11.45 22.50 -9.74
CA ALA A 114 12.19 21.64 -8.83
C ALA A 114 13.24 22.43 -8.05
N GLY A 115 13.27 22.27 -6.73
CA GLY A 115 14.22 22.98 -5.87
C GLY A 115 13.96 24.49 -5.71
N CYS A 116 12.79 25.02 -6.10
CA CYS A 116 12.38 26.41 -5.79
C CYS A 116 12.04 26.51 -4.30
N ALA A 117 13.07 26.41 -3.46
CA ALA A 117 12.94 26.23 -2.01
C ALA A 117 12.31 27.42 -1.27
N GLU A 118 12.25 28.59 -1.89
CA GLU A 118 11.68 29.82 -1.31
C GLU A 118 10.19 30.01 -1.71
N LEU A 119 9.66 29.23 -2.68
CA LEU A 119 8.27 29.35 -3.13
C LEU A 119 7.33 28.84 -2.04
N THR A 120 6.38 29.68 -1.61
CA THR A 120 5.47 29.36 -0.52
C THR A 120 4.08 28.94 -0.98
N GLU A 121 3.63 29.44 -2.13
CA GLU A 121 2.35 29.09 -2.75
C GLU A 121 2.45 29.15 -4.27
N ILE A 122 1.57 28.42 -4.94
CA ILE A 122 1.38 28.48 -6.39
C ILE A 122 -0.11 28.43 -6.74
N SER A 123 -0.53 29.25 -7.70
CA SER A 123 -1.88 29.19 -8.27
C SER A 123 -1.80 28.63 -9.69
N LEU A 124 -2.36 27.44 -9.88
CA LEU A 124 -2.41 26.77 -11.17
C LEU A 124 -3.64 27.23 -11.96
N PRO A 125 -3.51 27.69 -13.20
CA PRO A 125 -4.66 27.94 -14.07
C PRO A 125 -5.52 26.69 -14.26
N SER A 126 -6.83 26.88 -14.44
CA SER A 126 -7.78 25.78 -14.70
C SER A 126 -7.55 25.07 -16.03
N THR A 127 -6.76 25.66 -16.92
CA THR A 127 -6.34 25.07 -18.20
C THR A 127 -5.21 24.05 -18.08
N VAL A 128 -4.50 24.04 -16.94
CA VAL A 128 -3.42 23.07 -16.69
C VAL A 128 -4.00 21.67 -16.57
N ALA A 129 -3.66 20.80 -17.51
CA ALA A 129 -4.06 19.40 -17.52
C ALA A 129 -2.99 18.46 -16.95
N THR A 130 -1.72 18.85 -16.98
CA THR A 130 -0.60 18.03 -16.54
C THR A 130 0.36 18.78 -15.64
N ILE A 131 0.68 18.19 -14.50
CA ILE A 131 1.83 18.54 -13.67
C ILE A 131 2.89 17.48 -13.95
N GLY A 132 4.03 17.90 -14.54
CA GLY A 132 5.09 17.00 -15.01
C GLY A 132 5.86 16.31 -13.89
N ASN A 133 6.68 15.35 -14.26
CA ASN A 133 7.55 14.66 -13.32
C ASN A 133 8.48 15.66 -12.61
N TYR A 134 8.68 15.51 -11.30
CA TYR A 134 9.52 16.38 -10.48
C TYR A 134 9.13 17.87 -10.49
N ALA A 135 7.97 18.25 -11.02
CA ALA A 135 7.62 19.64 -11.32
C ALA A 135 7.89 20.62 -10.17
N PHE A 136 7.57 20.24 -8.93
CA PHE A 136 7.81 21.04 -7.72
C PHE A 136 8.73 20.31 -6.72
N SER A 137 9.31 19.16 -7.08
CA SER A 137 10.10 18.36 -6.15
C SER A 137 11.11 19.19 -5.36
N SER A 138 11.13 19.03 -4.05
CA SER A 138 12.02 19.78 -3.13
C SER A 138 11.77 21.29 -3.08
N ALA A 139 10.57 21.76 -3.41
CA ALA A 139 10.11 23.12 -3.12
C ALA A 139 9.74 23.23 -1.63
N SER A 140 10.74 23.15 -0.77
CA SER A 140 10.62 22.81 0.67
C SER A 140 9.77 23.76 1.51
N LYS A 141 9.50 24.99 1.01
CA LYS A 141 8.61 25.98 1.63
C LYS A 141 7.23 26.02 0.98
N LEU A 142 6.97 25.27 -0.12
CA LEU A 142 5.68 25.25 -0.78
C LEU A 142 4.64 24.65 0.17
N ALA A 143 3.73 25.51 0.64
CA ALA A 143 2.73 25.14 1.62
C ALA A 143 1.33 25.00 1.01
N ASP A 144 1.05 25.70 -0.08
CA ASP A 144 -0.29 25.78 -0.66
C ASP A 144 -0.25 25.73 -2.19
N VAL A 145 -1.03 24.79 -2.75
CA VAL A 145 -1.26 24.67 -4.20
C VAL A 145 -2.72 24.96 -4.47
N LYS A 146 -3.00 26.07 -5.14
CA LYS A 146 -4.35 26.57 -5.45
C LYS A 146 -4.72 26.34 -6.90
N GLY A 147 -6.03 26.30 -7.19
CA GLY A 147 -6.52 26.14 -8.57
C GLY A 147 -6.25 24.76 -9.15
N GLY A 148 -6.07 24.67 -10.47
CA GLY A 148 -5.74 23.42 -11.16
C GLY A 148 -6.92 22.48 -11.36
N GLU A 149 -8.15 23.00 -11.48
CA GLU A 149 -9.37 22.20 -11.64
C GLU A 149 -9.35 21.34 -12.91
N GLY A 150 -8.49 21.70 -13.88
CA GLY A 150 -8.29 20.92 -15.14
C GLY A 150 -7.27 19.80 -15.05
N VAL A 151 -6.53 19.69 -13.92
CA VAL A 151 -5.45 18.70 -13.78
C VAL A 151 -6.00 17.29 -13.85
N ARG A 152 -5.45 16.51 -14.79
CA ARG A 152 -5.75 15.08 -14.99
C ARG A 152 -4.59 14.19 -14.57
N THR A 153 -3.36 14.69 -14.71
CA THR A 153 -2.16 13.91 -14.40
C THR A 153 -1.24 14.68 -13.48
N ILE A 154 -0.88 14.02 -12.38
CA ILE A 154 0.22 14.43 -11.50
C ILE A 154 1.35 13.43 -11.76
N GLY A 155 2.50 13.92 -12.24
CA GLY A 155 3.65 13.11 -12.64
C GLY A 155 4.40 12.49 -11.46
N ASP A 156 5.36 11.64 -11.78
CA ASP A 156 6.23 11.02 -10.79
C ASP A 156 7.06 12.08 -10.05
N TYR A 157 7.15 11.95 -8.72
CA TYR A 157 7.89 12.87 -7.85
C TYR A 157 7.42 14.33 -7.91
N ALA A 158 6.24 14.63 -8.45
CA ALA A 158 5.81 16.01 -8.74
C ALA A 158 5.92 16.96 -7.55
N PHE A 159 5.60 16.53 -6.35
CA PHE A 159 5.71 17.26 -5.09
C PHE A 159 6.58 16.54 -4.05
N SER A 160 7.44 15.64 -4.50
CA SER A 160 8.26 14.86 -3.56
C SER A 160 9.14 15.73 -2.69
N ARG A 161 9.12 15.47 -1.37
CA ARG A 161 9.89 16.19 -0.34
C ARG A 161 9.46 17.66 -0.15
N ASP A 162 8.24 18.00 -0.51
CA ASP A 162 7.67 19.32 -0.19
C ASP A 162 7.12 19.29 1.24
N ALA A 163 8.07 19.28 2.19
CA ALA A 163 7.75 19.01 3.60
C ALA A 163 6.86 20.09 4.27
N ALA A 164 6.74 21.28 3.66
CA ALA A 164 5.83 22.32 4.11
C ALA A 164 4.41 22.20 3.54
N LEU A 165 4.20 21.35 2.53
CA LEU A 165 2.91 21.23 1.83
C LEU A 165 1.83 20.79 2.81
N THR A 166 0.81 21.62 2.97
CA THR A 166 -0.35 21.37 3.84
C THR A 166 -1.63 21.25 3.05
N THR A 167 -1.74 22.02 1.96
CA THR A 167 -2.98 22.14 1.20
C THR A 167 -2.72 21.95 -0.29
N VAL A 168 -3.46 21.03 -0.87
CA VAL A 168 -3.60 20.91 -2.31
C VAL A 168 -5.08 21.13 -2.62
N ALA A 169 -5.37 22.09 -3.51
CA ALA A 169 -6.73 22.35 -3.92
C ALA A 169 -7.41 21.08 -4.43
N THR A 170 -8.73 21.02 -4.33
CA THR A 170 -9.49 19.90 -4.90
C THR A 170 -9.25 19.82 -6.41
N LEU A 171 -8.71 18.70 -6.86
CA LEU A 171 -8.38 18.41 -8.25
C LEU A 171 -9.40 17.41 -8.83
N PRO A 172 -10.61 17.85 -9.24
CA PRO A 172 -11.75 16.96 -9.45
C PRO A 172 -11.63 16.06 -10.68
N GLN A 173 -10.66 16.33 -11.56
CA GLN A 173 -10.47 15.59 -12.81
C GLN A 173 -9.22 14.71 -12.80
N VAL A 174 -8.51 14.60 -11.66
CA VAL A 174 -7.30 13.77 -11.59
C VAL A 174 -7.64 12.30 -11.86
N GLU A 175 -6.97 11.76 -12.88
CA GLU A 175 -7.06 10.36 -13.30
C GLU A 175 -5.83 9.55 -12.85
N THR A 176 -4.67 10.19 -12.77
CA THR A 176 -3.41 9.54 -12.42
C THR A 176 -2.61 10.36 -11.41
N ILE A 177 -2.18 9.70 -10.35
CA ILE A 177 -1.16 10.19 -9.41
C ILE A 177 0.07 9.29 -9.59
N GLY A 178 1.17 9.86 -10.04
CA GLY A 178 2.42 9.17 -10.36
C GLY A 178 3.15 8.61 -9.14
N GLY A 179 4.20 7.86 -9.40
CA GLY A 179 5.05 7.31 -8.35
C GLY A 179 5.72 8.40 -7.54
N HIS A 180 5.77 8.23 -6.21
CA HIS A 180 6.38 9.20 -5.28
C HIS A 180 5.82 10.64 -5.37
N ALA A 181 4.67 10.85 -6.00
CA ALA A 181 4.16 12.19 -6.30
C ALA A 181 4.10 13.13 -5.08
N PHE A 182 3.69 12.62 -3.92
CA PHE A 182 3.61 13.34 -2.64
C PHE A 182 4.47 12.71 -1.55
N SER A 183 5.47 11.90 -1.93
CA SER A 183 6.33 11.24 -0.96
C SER A 183 7.11 12.26 -0.12
N GLY A 184 7.00 12.14 1.21
CA GLY A 184 7.67 13.04 2.14
C GLY A 184 7.01 14.42 2.33
N CYS A 185 5.76 14.61 1.87
CA CYS A 185 4.96 15.80 2.18
C CYS A 185 4.43 15.74 3.62
N SER A 186 5.31 15.71 4.60
CA SER A 186 5.03 15.30 5.99
C SER A 186 4.03 16.16 6.75
N LYS A 187 3.67 17.33 6.24
CA LYS A 187 2.63 18.22 6.81
C LYS A 187 1.28 18.08 6.12
N MET A 188 1.18 17.31 5.04
CA MET A 188 -0.08 17.13 4.30
C MET A 188 -0.99 16.15 5.05
N ALA A 189 -1.85 16.68 5.91
CA ALA A 189 -2.75 15.88 6.75
C ALA A 189 -3.97 15.34 5.98
N ASP A 190 -4.39 16.04 4.92
CA ASP A 190 -5.58 15.72 4.15
C ASP A 190 -5.28 15.79 2.64
N PHE A 191 -5.93 14.92 1.88
CA PHE A 191 -5.95 14.94 0.42
C PHE A 191 -7.31 14.48 -0.10
N THR A 192 -7.90 15.23 -1.04
CA THR A 192 -9.18 14.87 -1.66
C THR A 192 -8.95 14.03 -2.91
N PHE A 193 -9.29 12.75 -2.83
CA PHE A 193 -9.20 11.84 -3.97
C PHE A 193 -10.36 12.06 -4.95
N ALA A 194 -10.03 12.32 -6.23
CA ALA A 194 -11.01 12.61 -7.26
C ALA A 194 -11.83 11.35 -7.67
N PRO A 195 -13.13 11.46 -7.93
CA PRO A 195 -13.92 10.33 -8.44
C PRO A 195 -13.43 9.75 -9.78
N SER A 196 -12.71 10.55 -10.57
CA SER A 196 -12.07 10.15 -11.84
C SER A 196 -10.79 9.34 -11.68
N LEU A 197 -10.25 9.24 -10.45
CA LEU A 197 -8.96 8.60 -10.19
C LEU A 197 -8.98 7.12 -10.60
N ARG A 198 -7.95 6.72 -11.37
CA ARG A 198 -7.75 5.36 -11.91
C ARG A 198 -6.54 4.68 -11.30
N THR A 199 -5.50 5.46 -11.02
CA THR A 199 -4.19 4.92 -10.61
C THR A 199 -3.56 5.77 -9.53
N ILE A 200 -3.08 5.11 -8.47
CA ILE A 200 -2.16 5.65 -7.48
C ILE A 200 -0.84 4.89 -7.65
N GLY A 201 0.24 5.61 -7.96
CA GLY A 201 1.55 5.05 -8.25
C GLY A 201 2.29 4.51 -7.03
N GLU A 202 3.45 3.91 -7.28
CA GLU A 202 4.35 3.41 -6.24
C GLU A 202 4.77 4.55 -5.29
N SER A 203 4.70 4.32 -3.98
CA SER A 203 5.09 5.28 -2.94
C SER A 203 4.46 6.68 -3.07
N ALA A 204 3.33 6.81 -3.77
CA ALA A 204 2.75 8.10 -4.13
C ALA A 204 2.51 9.03 -2.94
N PHE A 205 2.15 8.48 -1.79
CA PHE A 205 1.91 9.20 -0.53
C PHE A 205 2.79 8.68 0.62
N ALA A 206 3.93 8.04 0.32
CA ALA A 206 4.79 7.51 1.37
C ALA A 206 5.33 8.62 2.28
N GLY A 207 5.12 8.50 3.59
CA GLY A 207 5.54 9.51 4.57
C GLY A 207 4.88 10.88 4.37
N SER A 208 3.67 10.92 3.83
CA SER A 208 2.98 12.18 3.49
C SER A 208 2.31 12.88 4.68
N GLY A 209 2.17 12.21 5.82
CA GLY A 209 1.50 12.77 7.01
C GLY A 209 -0.02 12.66 7.01
N LEU A 210 -0.62 11.97 6.02
CA LEU A 210 -2.07 11.78 5.93
C LEU A 210 -2.66 11.19 7.20
N THR A 211 -3.81 11.72 7.63
CA THR A 211 -4.59 11.21 8.76
C THR A 211 -5.71 10.29 8.32
N SER A 212 -6.21 10.46 7.09
CA SER A 212 -7.21 9.60 6.47
C SER A 212 -6.99 9.50 4.96
N ALA A 213 -7.46 8.39 4.37
CA ALA A 213 -7.45 8.18 2.92
C ALA A 213 -8.82 7.64 2.49
N ASP A 214 -9.76 8.55 2.20
CA ASP A 214 -11.09 8.19 1.71
C ASP A 214 -11.13 8.20 0.18
N MET A 215 -10.99 7.00 -0.39
CA MET A 215 -11.07 6.73 -1.82
C MET A 215 -12.42 6.08 -2.22
N SER A 216 -13.39 6.00 -1.30
CA SER A 216 -14.67 5.30 -1.53
C SER A 216 -15.44 5.82 -2.74
N GLY A 217 -15.28 7.12 -3.08
CA GLY A 217 -15.84 7.77 -4.25
C GLY A 217 -15.10 7.50 -5.57
N CYS A 218 -13.93 6.88 -5.55
CA CYS A 218 -13.06 6.68 -6.73
C CYS A 218 -13.48 5.43 -7.52
N THR A 219 -14.65 5.48 -8.16
CA THR A 219 -15.28 4.32 -8.81
C THR A 219 -14.52 3.75 -10.02
N SER A 220 -13.44 4.39 -10.45
CA SER A 220 -12.55 3.92 -11.52
C SER A 220 -11.19 3.44 -11.00
N LEU A 221 -10.91 3.58 -9.71
CA LEU A 221 -9.65 3.15 -9.10
C LEU A 221 -9.64 1.62 -9.02
N SER A 222 -8.64 0.99 -9.64
CA SER A 222 -8.49 -0.46 -9.66
C SER A 222 -7.18 -0.96 -9.03
N VAL A 223 -6.18 -0.10 -8.98
CA VAL A 223 -4.83 -0.44 -8.48
C VAL A 223 -4.34 0.63 -7.54
N VAL A 224 -3.87 0.20 -6.37
CA VAL A 224 -3.05 1.00 -5.44
C VAL A 224 -1.63 0.45 -5.51
N GLY A 225 -0.68 1.31 -5.84
CA GLY A 225 0.72 0.93 -6.08
C GLY A 225 1.43 0.38 -4.83
N ALA A 226 2.60 -0.24 -5.06
CA ALA A 226 3.46 -0.69 -3.97
C ALA A 226 3.88 0.50 -3.08
N TRP A 227 3.89 0.32 -1.76
CA TRP A 227 4.30 1.33 -0.78
C TRP A 227 3.52 2.65 -0.84
N ALA A 228 2.37 2.68 -1.54
CA ALA A 228 1.66 3.92 -1.89
C ALA A 228 1.34 4.80 -0.69
N PHE A 229 1.01 4.23 0.44
CA PHE A 229 0.72 4.92 1.72
C PHE A 229 1.65 4.46 2.84
N ALA A 230 2.85 3.96 2.52
CA ALA A 230 3.80 3.52 3.54
C ALA A 230 4.25 4.67 4.44
N ASP A 231 4.66 4.33 5.68
CA ASP A 231 5.21 5.27 6.67
C ASP A 231 4.29 6.45 7.04
N ASN A 232 2.97 6.29 6.85
CA ASN A 232 1.98 7.25 7.30
C ASN A 232 1.54 6.94 8.74
N GLY A 233 2.42 7.24 9.70
CA GLY A 233 2.19 6.92 11.12
C GLY A 233 0.97 7.58 11.77
N SER A 234 0.35 8.57 11.11
CA SER A 234 -0.87 9.25 11.53
C SER A 234 -2.13 8.76 10.83
N LEU A 235 -2.01 7.89 9.82
CA LEU A 235 -3.13 7.38 9.03
C LEU A 235 -4.00 6.46 9.90
N CYS A 236 -5.21 6.93 10.22
CA CYS A 236 -6.14 6.23 11.12
C CYS A 236 -7.17 5.39 10.36
N GLU A 237 -7.56 5.83 9.16
CA GLU A 237 -8.67 5.25 8.41
C GLU A 237 -8.35 5.21 6.91
N VAL A 238 -8.72 4.10 6.29
CA VAL A 238 -8.61 3.89 4.84
C VAL A 238 -9.90 3.30 4.32
N ASN A 239 -10.55 4.01 3.39
CA ASN A 239 -11.76 3.58 2.70
C ASN A 239 -11.46 3.40 1.21
N MET A 240 -11.52 2.17 0.73
CA MET A 240 -11.25 1.82 -0.67
C MET A 240 -12.55 1.52 -1.42
N PRO A 241 -12.66 1.86 -2.72
CA PRO A 241 -13.81 1.48 -3.52
C PRO A 241 -13.79 -0.02 -3.83
N ALA A 242 -14.96 -0.61 -4.07
CA ALA A 242 -15.09 -2.02 -4.44
C ALA A 242 -14.39 -2.39 -5.77
N THR A 243 -14.03 -1.40 -6.56
CA THR A 243 -13.31 -1.57 -7.83
C THR A 243 -11.82 -1.90 -7.67
N VAL A 244 -11.25 -1.68 -6.48
CA VAL A 244 -9.85 -2.05 -6.22
C VAL A 244 -9.74 -3.57 -6.14
N THR A 245 -8.94 -4.14 -7.05
CA THR A 245 -8.67 -5.58 -7.13
C THR A 245 -7.21 -5.93 -6.84
N SER A 246 -6.35 -4.92 -6.70
CA SER A 246 -4.93 -5.11 -6.40
C SER A 246 -4.42 -4.02 -5.47
N LEU A 247 -3.79 -4.46 -4.39
CA LEU A 247 -2.98 -3.64 -3.49
C LEU A 247 -1.51 -4.04 -3.71
N GLY A 248 -0.64 -3.08 -3.93
CA GLY A 248 0.79 -3.34 -4.09
C GLY A 248 1.45 -3.83 -2.79
N GLU A 249 2.64 -4.38 -2.92
CA GLU A 249 3.50 -4.73 -1.80
C GLU A 249 3.66 -3.53 -0.85
N GLY A 250 3.54 -3.75 0.45
CA GLY A 250 3.72 -2.71 1.47
C GLY A 250 2.80 -1.49 1.34
N ALA A 251 1.66 -1.58 0.64
CA ALA A 251 0.84 -0.40 0.32
C ALA A 251 0.50 0.47 1.54
N PHE A 252 0.35 -0.10 2.73
CA PHE A 252 0.09 0.58 4.00
C PHE A 252 1.11 0.23 5.08
N PHE A 253 2.33 -0.09 4.67
CA PHE A 253 3.43 -0.47 5.55
C PHE A 253 3.70 0.62 6.60
N TYR A 254 3.82 0.22 7.89
CA TYR A 254 4.03 1.10 9.04
C TYR A 254 3.01 2.25 9.19
N SER A 255 1.78 2.09 8.69
CA SER A 255 0.66 2.96 9.05
C SER A 255 0.18 2.62 10.47
N SER A 256 0.99 2.99 11.47
CA SER A 256 0.88 2.47 12.84
C SER A 256 -0.34 2.96 13.63
N ALA A 257 -0.96 4.06 13.20
CA ALA A 257 -2.19 4.58 13.79
C ALA A 257 -3.46 3.98 13.17
N LEU A 258 -3.34 3.11 12.17
CA LEU A 258 -4.47 2.54 11.45
C LEU A 258 -5.35 1.74 12.41
N GLN A 259 -6.63 2.11 12.48
CA GLN A 259 -7.63 1.52 13.39
C GLN A 259 -8.65 0.66 12.65
N GLN A 260 -8.97 1.04 11.42
CA GLN A 260 -9.95 0.34 10.59
C GLN A 260 -9.43 0.19 9.16
N VAL A 261 -9.64 -0.98 8.60
CA VAL A 261 -9.36 -1.30 7.22
C VAL A 261 -10.57 -2.00 6.62
N ALA A 262 -11.23 -1.34 5.68
CA ALA A 262 -12.25 -1.97 4.85
C ALA A 262 -11.60 -2.51 3.58
N LEU A 263 -11.41 -3.82 3.51
CA LEU A 263 -10.83 -4.47 2.34
C LEU A 263 -11.89 -4.61 1.24
N PRO A 264 -11.57 -4.28 -0.02
CA PRO A 264 -12.48 -4.46 -1.15
C PRO A 264 -12.83 -5.93 -1.37
N GLU A 265 -14.09 -6.22 -1.68
CA GLU A 265 -14.60 -7.57 -1.96
C GLU A 265 -13.93 -8.26 -3.16
N GLY A 266 -13.34 -7.48 -4.07
CA GLY A 266 -12.66 -8.00 -5.27
C GLY A 266 -11.22 -8.46 -5.05
N LEU A 267 -10.67 -8.35 -3.84
CA LEU A 267 -9.31 -8.79 -3.58
C LEU A 267 -9.19 -10.31 -3.58
N VAL A 268 -8.28 -10.81 -4.42
CA VAL A 268 -7.92 -12.23 -4.48
C VAL A 268 -6.63 -12.52 -3.70
N LYS A 269 -5.76 -11.54 -3.60
CA LYS A 269 -4.48 -11.61 -2.87
C LYS A 269 -4.25 -10.33 -2.05
N ILE A 270 -3.71 -10.50 -0.85
CA ILE A 270 -3.06 -9.44 -0.07
C ILE A 270 -1.55 -9.67 -0.21
N ASN A 271 -0.85 -8.74 -0.82
CA ASN A 271 0.58 -8.86 -1.11
C ASN A 271 1.44 -8.76 0.16
N GLU A 272 2.72 -9.04 -0.01
CA GLU A 272 3.72 -9.03 1.04
C GLU A 272 3.76 -7.64 1.73
N TYR A 273 3.94 -7.60 3.05
CA TYR A 273 4.07 -6.37 3.86
C TYR A 273 2.89 -5.39 3.80
N THR A 274 1.79 -5.69 3.07
CA THR A 274 0.74 -4.72 2.71
C THR A 274 0.26 -3.89 3.91
N PHE A 275 0.04 -4.50 5.06
CA PHE A 275 -0.43 -3.84 6.28
C PHE A 275 0.50 -4.04 7.48
N MET A 276 1.76 -4.43 7.25
CA MET A 276 2.71 -4.64 8.34
C MET A 276 2.84 -3.40 9.21
N GLY A 277 2.78 -3.59 10.54
CA GLY A 277 2.97 -2.51 11.52
C GLY A 277 1.71 -1.72 11.86
N GLY A 278 0.53 -2.15 11.44
CA GLY A 278 -0.77 -1.56 11.80
C GLY A 278 -1.16 -1.84 13.25
N LYS A 279 -0.45 -1.25 14.20
CA LYS A 279 -0.51 -1.59 15.65
C LYS A 279 -1.84 -1.29 16.33
N ALA A 280 -2.66 -0.40 15.77
CA ALA A 280 -3.91 0.04 16.36
C ALA A 280 -5.15 -0.71 15.82
N VAL A 281 -5.02 -1.58 14.83
CA VAL A 281 -6.13 -2.32 14.24
C VAL A 281 -6.66 -3.35 15.24
N ALA A 282 -7.94 -3.24 15.57
CA ALA A 282 -8.61 -4.16 16.49
C ALA A 282 -9.32 -5.30 15.77
N THR A 283 -9.85 -5.03 14.59
CA THR A 283 -10.62 -6.00 13.79
C THR A 283 -10.33 -5.81 12.29
N VAL A 284 -10.37 -6.89 11.54
CA VAL A 284 -10.31 -6.90 10.07
C VAL A 284 -11.27 -7.92 9.52
N THR A 285 -11.98 -7.56 8.46
CA THR A 285 -12.82 -8.50 7.70
C THR A 285 -12.11 -8.82 6.40
N LEU A 286 -11.79 -10.09 6.22
CA LEU A 286 -11.19 -10.59 4.98
C LEU A 286 -12.31 -10.90 3.96
N PRO A 287 -12.17 -10.51 2.68
CA PRO A 287 -13.19 -10.77 1.67
C PRO A 287 -13.29 -12.25 1.32
N GLU A 288 -14.51 -12.72 1.04
CA GLU A 288 -14.80 -14.14 0.74
C GLU A 288 -14.17 -14.64 -0.58
N GLY A 289 -13.59 -13.78 -1.41
CA GLY A 289 -12.84 -14.18 -2.62
C GLY A 289 -11.35 -14.36 -2.42
N LEU A 290 -10.85 -14.05 -1.21
CA LEU A 290 -9.42 -14.04 -0.92
C LEU A 290 -8.83 -15.44 -0.99
N LYS A 291 -7.72 -15.59 -1.73
CA LYS A 291 -6.99 -16.86 -1.94
C LYS A 291 -5.66 -16.90 -1.20
N GLU A 292 -4.98 -15.77 -1.10
CA GLU A 292 -3.61 -15.69 -0.62
C GLU A 292 -3.40 -14.48 0.28
N ILE A 293 -2.70 -14.71 1.39
CA ILE A 293 -2.16 -13.69 2.28
C ILE A 293 -0.65 -13.80 2.20
N GLY A 294 0.02 -12.75 1.74
CA GLY A 294 1.46 -12.71 1.52
C GLY A 294 2.29 -12.63 2.80
N ASP A 295 3.61 -12.71 2.62
CA ASP A 295 4.57 -12.69 3.71
C ASP A 295 4.47 -11.38 4.51
N TYR A 296 4.47 -11.47 5.84
CA TYR A 296 4.38 -10.33 6.76
C TYR A 296 3.15 -9.42 6.55
N ALA A 297 2.15 -9.83 5.78
CA ALA A 297 1.06 -8.95 5.34
C ALA A 297 0.34 -8.23 6.49
N PHE A 298 0.16 -8.89 7.63
CA PHE A 298 -0.46 -8.35 8.84
C PHE A 298 0.46 -8.44 10.06
N SER A 299 1.77 -8.60 9.87
CA SER A 299 2.72 -8.67 10.98
C SER A 299 2.64 -7.43 11.86
N ASP A 300 2.86 -7.62 13.18
CA ASP A 300 2.86 -6.58 14.20
C ASP A 300 1.50 -5.91 14.51
N TRP A 301 0.40 -6.60 14.21
CA TRP A 301 -0.95 -6.18 14.60
C TRP A 301 -1.24 -6.61 16.05
N THR A 302 -0.68 -5.89 17.00
CA THR A 302 -0.64 -6.30 18.41
C THR A 302 -1.97 -6.19 19.16
N THR A 303 -2.99 -5.53 18.59
CA THR A 303 -4.30 -5.27 19.23
C THR A 303 -5.43 -6.13 18.69
N VAL A 304 -5.22 -6.86 17.57
CA VAL A 304 -6.23 -7.76 17.01
C VAL A 304 -6.60 -8.85 18.02
N ARG A 305 -7.91 -9.04 18.20
CA ARG A 305 -8.47 -10.04 19.13
C ARG A 305 -9.18 -11.18 18.41
N GLU A 306 -9.67 -10.93 17.22
CA GLU A 306 -10.47 -11.88 16.46
C GLU A 306 -10.13 -11.78 14.99
N ILE A 307 -10.10 -12.93 14.32
CA ILE A 307 -10.04 -13.03 12.86
C ILE A 307 -10.86 -14.20 12.36
N ILE A 308 -11.53 -13.98 11.24
CA ILE A 308 -12.19 -15.02 10.46
C ILE A 308 -11.46 -15.14 9.13
N ILE A 309 -10.86 -16.30 8.88
CA ILE A 309 -10.21 -16.66 7.62
C ILE A 309 -11.27 -17.28 6.71
N PRO A 310 -11.58 -16.68 5.54
CA PRO A 310 -12.56 -17.18 4.61
C PRO A 310 -12.25 -18.59 4.12
N SER A 311 -13.28 -19.31 3.71
CA SER A 311 -13.15 -20.70 3.18
C SER A 311 -12.33 -20.79 1.90
N THR A 312 -12.13 -19.67 1.23
CA THR A 312 -11.42 -19.57 -0.05
C THR A 312 -9.91 -19.38 0.10
N VAL A 313 -9.40 -19.06 1.30
CA VAL A 313 -7.96 -18.87 1.52
C VAL A 313 -7.25 -20.22 1.41
N GLU A 314 -6.25 -20.26 0.54
CA GLU A 314 -5.46 -21.45 0.21
C GLU A 314 -4.04 -21.38 0.80
N TYR A 315 -3.48 -20.17 0.93
CA TYR A 315 -2.11 -19.96 1.42
C TYR A 315 -2.01 -18.72 2.33
N ILE A 316 -1.18 -18.84 3.39
CA ILE A 316 -0.82 -17.76 4.30
C ILE A 316 0.71 -17.75 4.41
N GLY A 317 1.34 -16.66 3.98
CA GLY A 317 2.78 -16.51 3.84
C GLY A 317 3.56 -16.41 5.16
N ASP A 318 4.88 -16.35 5.02
CA ASP A 318 5.82 -16.31 6.13
C ASP A 318 5.52 -15.15 7.08
N ARG A 319 5.41 -15.44 8.38
CA ARG A 319 5.19 -14.43 9.43
C ARG A 319 4.03 -13.48 9.18
N ALA A 320 3.05 -13.90 8.37
CA ALA A 320 1.93 -13.04 7.97
C ALA A 320 1.15 -12.48 9.16
N MET A 321 1.04 -13.22 10.24
CA MET A 321 0.30 -12.86 11.47
C MET A 321 1.21 -12.86 12.71
N ARG A 322 2.49 -12.57 12.51
CA ARG A 322 3.49 -12.47 13.57
C ARG A 322 3.11 -11.36 14.56
N ASN A 323 3.40 -11.59 15.85
CA ASN A 323 3.18 -10.63 16.95
C ASN A 323 1.70 -10.27 17.21
N TRP A 324 0.76 -11.14 16.88
CA TRP A 324 -0.66 -10.98 17.24
C TRP A 324 -0.90 -11.35 18.70
N ASN A 325 -0.29 -10.60 19.61
CA ASN A 325 -0.21 -10.91 21.04
C ASN A 325 -1.55 -10.83 21.77
N SER A 326 -2.57 -10.20 21.18
CA SER A 326 -3.92 -10.04 21.78
C SER A 326 -4.94 -11.00 21.17
N LEU A 327 -4.55 -11.85 20.20
CA LEU A 327 -5.47 -12.78 19.54
C LEU A 327 -6.10 -13.73 20.56
N ALA A 328 -7.43 -13.82 20.54
CA ALA A 328 -8.22 -14.69 21.41
C ALA A 328 -9.12 -15.65 20.62
N GLU A 329 -9.65 -15.19 19.48
CA GLU A 329 -10.58 -15.97 18.66
C GLU A 329 -10.03 -16.07 17.22
N LEU A 330 -9.81 -17.29 16.76
CA LEU A 330 -9.37 -17.60 15.40
C LEU A 330 -10.38 -18.56 14.77
N THR A 331 -11.04 -18.11 13.72
CA THR A 331 -11.94 -18.99 12.94
C THR A 331 -11.35 -19.20 11.55
N SER A 332 -11.24 -20.45 11.12
CA SER A 332 -10.95 -20.77 9.72
C SER A 332 -12.12 -21.54 9.12
N ASN A 333 -12.72 -20.96 8.07
CA ASN A 333 -13.91 -21.54 7.43
C ASN A 333 -13.58 -22.61 6.39
N ALA A 334 -12.31 -22.80 6.05
CA ALA A 334 -11.89 -23.82 5.08
C ALA A 334 -11.96 -25.23 5.68
N VAL A 335 -12.48 -26.20 4.93
CA VAL A 335 -12.46 -27.61 5.33
C VAL A 335 -11.04 -28.18 5.23
N THR A 336 -10.30 -27.80 4.21
CA THR A 336 -8.86 -28.09 4.08
C THR A 336 -8.09 -26.93 4.67
N PRO A 337 -7.18 -27.15 5.65
CA PRO A 337 -6.38 -26.07 6.22
C PRO A 337 -5.63 -25.31 5.12
N PRO A 338 -5.62 -23.99 5.15
CA PRO A 338 -4.67 -23.22 4.34
C PRO A 338 -3.24 -23.71 4.56
N GLU A 339 -2.46 -23.78 3.48
CA GLU A 339 -1.02 -23.99 3.56
C GLU A 339 -0.37 -22.79 4.24
N LEU A 340 0.55 -23.04 5.17
CA LEU A 340 1.26 -22.00 5.92
C LEU A 340 2.72 -21.92 5.50
N GLY A 341 3.21 -20.71 5.30
CA GLY A 341 4.64 -20.41 5.23
C GLY A 341 5.32 -20.59 6.59
N ASP A 342 6.55 -20.12 6.69
CA ASP A 342 7.34 -20.25 7.91
C ASP A 342 6.88 -19.28 9.02
N ASN A 343 6.67 -19.80 10.22
CA ASN A 343 6.43 -19.01 11.43
C ASN A 343 5.25 -18.02 11.31
N VAL A 344 4.16 -18.41 10.66
CA VAL A 344 2.98 -17.54 10.43
C VAL A 344 2.50 -16.91 11.74
N TRP A 345 2.45 -17.70 12.81
CA TRP A 345 1.96 -17.32 14.14
C TRP A 345 3.11 -17.02 15.14
N GLU A 346 4.27 -16.56 14.67
CA GLU A 346 5.41 -16.23 15.54
C GLU A 346 4.97 -15.25 16.63
N ASN A 347 5.26 -15.59 17.91
CA ASN A 347 4.89 -14.84 19.11
C ASN A 347 3.37 -14.76 19.39
N VAL A 348 2.55 -15.63 18.80
CA VAL A 348 1.17 -15.84 19.22
C VAL A 348 1.12 -16.84 20.38
N ASP A 349 0.36 -16.54 21.42
CA ASP A 349 0.17 -17.45 22.56
C ASP A 349 -0.95 -18.45 22.25
N TYR A 350 -0.58 -19.58 21.67
CA TYR A 350 -1.52 -20.63 21.25
C TYR A 350 -2.47 -21.10 22.38
N GLU A 351 -2.04 -21.01 23.64
CA GLU A 351 -2.86 -21.45 24.79
C GLU A 351 -4.03 -20.50 25.08
N LYS A 352 -3.96 -19.27 24.60
CA LYS A 352 -5.01 -18.25 24.79
C LYS A 352 -5.95 -18.12 23.60
N VAL A 353 -5.63 -18.75 22.48
CA VAL A 353 -6.42 -18.65 21.25
C VAL A 353 -7.43 -19.79 21.17
N ASN A 354 -8.70 -19.45 21.04
CA ASN A 354 -9.76 -20.39 20.74
C ASN A 354 -9.85 -20.56 19.21
N LEU A 355 -9.40 -21.71 18.69
CA LEU A 355 -9.49 -22.03 17.27
C LEU A 355 -10.82 -22.73 16.96
N THR A 356 -11.57 -22.15 16.03
CA THR A 356 -12.79 -22.75 15.45
C THR A 356 -12.54 -23.14 14.01
N VAL A 357 -12.83 -24.41 13.68
CA VAL A 357 -12.70 -24.96 12.32
C VAL A 357 -13.93 -25.81 11.97
N PRO A 358 -14.24 -26.04 10.68
CA PRO A 358 -15.31 -26.95 10.28
C PRO A 358 -15.09 -28.36 10.85
N ALA A 359 -16.12 -28.95 11.41
CA ALA A 359 -16.04 -30.32 11.99
C ALA A 359 -15.52 -31.36 10.99
N ALA A 360 -15.85 -31.22 9.71
CA ALA A 360 -15.36 -32.10 8.65
C ALA A 360 -13.85 -31.98 8.37
N GLY A 361 -13.25 -30.81 8.71
CA GLY A 361 -11.83 -30.52 8.52
C GLY A 361 -10.99 -30.68 9.77
N GLU A 362 -11.59 -30.81 10.96
CA GLU A 362 -10.88 -30.74 12.25
C GLU A 362 -9.63 -31.62 12.30
N MET A 363 -9.71 -32.87 11.83
CA MET A 363 -8.57 -33.78 11.83
C MET A 363 -7.44 -33.28 10.90
N ALA A 364 -7.76 -32.67 9.76
CA ALA A 364 -6.75 -32.13 8.87
C ALA A 364 -5.99 -30.97 9.56
N TYR A 365 -6.69 -30.08 10.29
CA TYR A 365 -6.06 -29.03 11.09
C TYR A 365 -5.18 -29.55 12.23
N ARG A 366 -5.62 -30.64 12.89
CA ARG A 366 -4.82 -31.30 13.95
C ARG A 366 -3.53 -31.95 13.44
N LEU A 367 -3.44 -32.21 12.14
CA LEU A 367 -2.28 -32.82 11.47
C LEU A 367 -1.42 -31.78 10.73
N ALA A 368 -1.97 -30.63 10.39
CA ALA A 368 -1.29 -29.60 9.64
C ALA A 368 -0.27 -28.86 10.54
N GLU A 369 0.92 -28.63 9.99
CA GLU A 369 2.01 -27.89 10.66
C GLU A 369 1.54 -26.51 11.10
N GLN A 370 2.00 -26.05 12.25
CA GLN A 370 1.60 -24.82 12.95
C GLN A 370 0.11 -24.81 13.38
N TRP A 371 -0.85 -25.27 12.56
CA TRP A 371 -2.26 -25.39 12.95
C TRP A 371 -2.46 -26.34 14.14
N GLN A 372 -1.73 -27.44 14.19
CA GLN A 372 -1.80 -28.43 15.27
C GLN A 372 -1.48 -27.82 16.65
N ASP A 373 -0.72 -26.73 16.70
CA ASP A 373 -0.26 -26.12 17.96
C ASP A 373 -1.41 -25.49 18.74
N PHE A 374 -2.48 -25.03 18.07
CA PHE A 374 -3.69 -24.54 18.70
C PHE A 374 -4.52 -25.61 19.41
N PHE A 375 -4.30 -26.88 19.11
CA PHE A 375 -5.01 -28.01 19.77
C PHE A 375 -4.26 -28.58 20.95
N LYS A 376 -3.01 -28.20 21.21
CA LYS A 376 -2.18 -28.73 22.32
C LYS A 376 -2.69 -28.27 23.69
N SER A 377 -3.41 -27.13 23.75
CA SER A 377 -3.89 -26.53 25.00
C SER A 377 -5.32 -26.95 25.37
N SER A 378 -6.08 -27.59 24.44
CA SER A 378 -7.43 -28.06 24.80
C SER A 378 -7.33 -29.15 25.87
N SER A 379 -8.02 -28.96 26.98
CA SER A 379 -7.96 -29.63 28.27
C SER A 379 -8.35 -31.12 28.29
N ALA A 380 -8.19 -31.83 27.21
CA ALA A 380 -8.15 -33.28 27.24
C ALA A 380 -6.82 -33.67 27.88
N LYS A 381 -6.85 -34.12 29.13
CA LYS A 381 -5.69 -34.65 29.82
C LYS A 381 -5.05 -35.73 28.93
N PRO A 382 -3.76 -35.55 28.51
CA PRO A 382 -3.14 -36.59 27.67
C PRO A 382 -3.27 -37.92 28.39
N LEU A 383 -3.79 -38.92 27.70
CA LEU A 383 -3.73 -40.31 28.21
C LEU A 383 -2.25 -40.59 28.52
N ALA A 384 -1.97 -41.11 29.71
CA ALA A 384 -0.65 -41.60 30.04
C ALA A 384 -0.18 -42.53 28.91
N ALA A 385 1.06 -42.37 28.42
CA ALA A 385 1.55 -43.06 27.23
C ALA A 385 1.41 -44.61 27.33
N GLU A 386 1.16 -45.10 28.50
CA GLU A 386 1.03 -46.53 28.83
C GLU A 386 -0.40 -47.07 28.72
N SER A 387 -1.45 -46.23 28.79
CA SER A 387 -2.85 -46.69 28.88
C SER A 387 -3.51 -47.02 27.53
N LEU A 388 -2.96 -46.54 26.38
CA LEU A 388 -3.48 -46.86 25.04
C LEU A 388 -2.32 -47.26 24.12
N ARG A 389 -2.40 -48.44 23.57
CA ARG A 389 -1.44 -49.04 22.64
C ARG A 389 -2.06 -49.25 21.29
N VAL A 390 -1.33 -48.96 20.23
CA VAL A 390 -1.72 -49.26 18.86
C VAL A 390 -0.61 -50.08 18.22
N ALA A 391 -0.98 -51.23 17.71
CA ALA A 391 -0.10 -52.13 16.97
C ALA A 391 -0.61 -52.29 15.53
N VAL A 392 0.29 -52.30 14.58
CA VAL A 392 0.01 -52.50 13.14
C VAL A 392 0.70 -53.77 12.70
N ASP A 393 -0.08 -54.70 12.19
CA ASP A 393 0.41 -55.97 11.63
C ASP A 393 -0.20 -56.15 10.23
N GLY A 394 0.59 -55.88 9.19
CA GLY A 394 0.09 -55.85 7.82
C GLY A 394 -1.02 -54.80 7.65
N ASP A 395 -2.21 -55.30 7.33
CA ASP A 395 -3.43 -54.50 7.14
C ASP A 395 -4.28 -54.37 8.40
N VAL A 396 -3.89 -54.97 9.50
CA VAL A 396 -4.68 -54.94 10.73
C VAL A 396 -4.09 -53.98 11.74
N VAL A 397 -4.91 -53.03 12.19
CA VAL A 397 -4.56 -52.08 13.26
C VAL A 397 -5.30 -52.50 14.52
N THR A 398 -4.57 -52.91 15.55
CA THR A 398 -5.14 -53.31 16.83
C THR A 398 -4.89 -52.21 17.87
N ILE A 399 -5.98 -51.77 18.49
CA ILE A 399 -5.98 -50.73 19.53
C ILE A 399 -6.36 -51.41 20.84
N THR A 400 -5.57 -51.22 21.89
CA THR A 400 -5.85 -51.71 23.24
C THR A 400 -5.74 -50.58 24.25
N SER A 401 -6.64 -50.57 25.21
CA SER A 401 -6.68 -49.54 26.27
C SER A 401 -7.04 -50.21 27.60
N ASP A 402 -6.54 -49.61 28.69
CA ASP A 402 -6.91 -50.03 30.04
C ASP A 402 -8.35 -49.62 30.40
N GLU A 403 -8.94 -48.66 29.63
CA GLU A 403 -10.32 -48.20 29.78
C GLU A 403 -11.14 -48.48 28.51
N GLU A 404 -12.48 -48.33 28.62
CA GLU A 404 -13.38 -48.54 27.51
C GLU A 404 -13.10 -47.56 26.36
N ILE A 405 -12.91 -48.10 25.17
CA ILE A 405 -12.75 -47.34 23.93
C ILE A 405 -14.15 -46.99 23.41
N SER A 406 -14.51 -45.69 23.52
CA SER A 406 -15.82 -45.21 23.10
C SER A 406 -15.86 -44.84 21.62
N THR A 407 -14.74 -44.43 21.03
CA THR A 407 -14.67 -44.03 19.63
C THR A 407 -13.31 -44.38 19.03
N VAL A 408 -13.33 -44.91 17.82
CA VAL A 408 -12.15 -45.09 16.95
C VAL A 408 -12.49 -44.58 15.57
N GLN A 409 -11.63 -43.72 15.06
CA GLN A 409 -11.73 -43.15 13.71
C GLN A 409 -10.41 -43.31 12.99
N LEU A 410 -10.47 -43.73 11.73
CA LEU A 410 -9.34 -43.82 10.83
C LEU A 410 -9.44 -42.73 9.78
N PHE A 411 -8.35 -42.03 9.60
CA PHE A 411 -8.23 -40.95 8.60
C PHE A 411 -7.04 -41.23 7.68
N ASP A 412 -7.10 -40.73 6.46
CA ASP A 412 -5.90 -40.58 5.63
C ASP A 412 -5.00 -39.41 6.11
N MET A 413 -3.87 -39.25 5.46
CA MET A 413 -2.91 -38.18 5.83
C MET A 413 -3.39 -36.76 5.49
N SER A 414 -4.46 -36.62 4.71
CA SER A 414 -5.14 -35.34 4.43
C SER A 414 -6.25 -35.02 5.42
N GLY A 415 -6.52 -35.95 6.38
CA GLY A 415 -7.56 -35.79 7.40
C GLY A 415 -8.95 -36.24 6.95
N ILE A 416 -9.08 -36.90 5.79
CA ILE A 416 -10.35 -37.47 5.32
C ILE A 416 -10.68 -38.69 6.16
N LEU A 417 -11.89 -38.70 6.75
CA LEU A 417 -12.40 -39.86 7.51
C LEU A 417 -12.63 -41.06 6.57
N LEU A 418 -11.93 -42.15 6.83
CA LEU A 418 -12.03 -43.39 6.08
C LEU A 418 -12.95 -44.40 6.77
N GLN A 419 -12.89 -44.51 8.09
CA GLN A 419 -13.67 -45.44 8.90
C GLN A 419 -13.94 -44.84 10.28
N SER A 420 -15.14 -45.15 10.84
CA SER A 420 -15.50 -44.78 12.21
C SER A 420 -16.20 -45.97 12.89
N ALA A 421 -15.90 -46.18 14.18
CA ALA A 421 -16.51 -47.20 15.02
C ALA A 421 -16.67 -46.71 16.46
N ALA A 422 -17.65 -47.23 17.16
CA ALA A 422 -17.88 -47.04 18.60
C ALA A 422 -17.86 -48.42 19.29
N PRO A 423 -16.66 -48.96 19.59
CA PRO A 423 -16.53 -50.38 19.98
C PRO A 423 -17.01 -50.70 21.38
N HIS A 424 -17.06 -49.74 22.30
CA HIS A 424 -17.43 -49.93 23.69
C HIS A 424 -16.73 -51.16 24.34
N SER A 425 -15.41 -51.26 24.12
CA SER A 425 -14.57 -52.37 24.58
C SER A 425 -13.15 -51.87 24.86
N GLN A 426 -12.37 -52.66 25.60
CA GLN A 426 -10.93 -52.32 25.87
C GLN A 426 -10.00 -52.70 24.72
N GLN A 427 -10.51 -53.43 23.71
CA GLN A 427 -9.75 -53.80 22.52
C GLN A 427 -10.61 -53.70 21.27
N PHE A 428 -10.04 -53.15 20.21
CA PHE A 428 -10.69 -53.03 18.91
C PHE A 428 -9.66 -53.18 17.78
N SER A 429 -10.08 -53.83 16.70
CA SER A 429 -9.24 -53.92 15.49
C SER A 429 -10.00 -53.39 14.29
N LEU A 430 -9.28 -52.64 13.46
CA LEU A 430 -9.74 -52.15 12.17
C LEU A 430 -8.81 -52.63 11.06
N THR A 431 -9.28 -52.63 9.83
CA THR A 431 -8.48 -53.06 8.69
C THR A 431 -8.19 -51.92 7.74
N LEU A 432 -6.96 -51.88 7.25
CA LEU A 432 -6.49 -50.97 6.19
C LEU A 432 -6.75 -51.55 4.78
N SER A 433 -7.28 -52.78 4.70
CA SER A 433 -7.60 -53.41 3.43
C SER A 433 -8.64 -52.59 2.68
N GLY A 434 -8.36 -52.29 1.42
CA GLY A 434 -9.21 -51.41 0.58
C GLY A 434 -8.78 -49.93 0.52
N TYR A 435 -7.82 -49.53 1.34
CA TYR A 435 -7.26 -48.21 1.26
C TYR A 435 -5.84 -48.25 0.66
N SER A 436 -5.48 -47.26 -0.18
CA SER A 436 -4.22 -47.27 -0.95
C SER A 436 -3.06 -46.54 -0.26
N GLY A 437 -3.28 -45.84 0.86
CA GLY A 437 -2.27 -45.09 1.58
C GLY A 437 -1.21 -45.96 2.23
N ARG A 438 -0.01 -45.40 2.43
CA ARG A 438 1.08 -46.01 3.21
C ARG A 438 1.07 -45.57 4.68
N ALA A 439 0.44 -44.45 4.98
CA ALA A 439 0.30 -43.93 6.35
C ALA A 439 -1.13 -43.45 6.57
N TYR A 440 -1.58 -43.51 7.81
CA TYR A 440 -2.92 -43.16 8.24
C TYR A 440 -2.84 -42.53 9.64
N VAL A 441 -3.95 -41.94 10.07
CA VAL A 441 -4.10 -41.41 11.42
C VAL A 441 -5.26 -42.13 12.10
N VAL A 442 -5.03 -42.60 13.30
CA VAL A 442 -6.04 -43.16 14.18
C VAL A 442 -6.33 -42.17 15.29
N ARG A 443 -7.58 -41.76 15.41
CA ARG A 443 -8.11 -41.02 16.55
C ARG A 443 -8.87 -42.03 17.43
N CYS A 444 -8.53 -42.08 18.71
CA CYS A 444 -9.13 -42.94 19.66
C CYS A 444 -9.57 -42.17 20.90
N VAL A 445 -10.80 -42.38 21.37
CA VAL A 445 -11.32 -41.85 22.63
C VAL A 445 -11.56 -42.98 23.60
N SER A 446 -10.92 -42.90 24.78
CA SER A 446 -11.03 -43.91 25.83
C SER A 446 -11.04 -43.23 27.19
N GLY A 447 -11.98 -43.65 28.09
CA GLY A 447 -12.10 -43.02 29.41
C GLY A 447 -12.31 -41.52 29.42
N GLY A 448 -12.92 -40.95 28.38
CA GLY A 448 -13.10 -39.49 28.21
C GLY A 448 -11.85 -38.73 27.73
N ASN A 449 -10.76 -39.45 27.46
CA ASN A 449 -9.50 -38.87 26.96
C ASN A 449 -9.32 -39.24 25.48
N GLU A 450 -8.66 -38.32 24.73
CA GLU A 450 -8.41 -38.49 23.31
C GLU A 450 -6.92 -38.76 23.05
N LYS A 451 -6.64 -39.64 22.07
CA LYS A 451 -5.29 -39.85 21.54
C LYS A 451 -5.33 -39.93 20.01
N ILE A 452 -4.42 -39.22 19.36
CA ILE A 452 -4.23 -39.22 17.91
C ILE A 452 -2.88 -39.84 17.62
N ILE A 453 -2.82 -40.85 16.76
CA ILE A 453 -1.63 -41.64 16.50
C ILE A 453 -1.48 -41.79 14.99
N LYS A 454 -0.31 -41.37 14.49
CA LYS A 454 0.09 -41.66 13.10
C LYS A 454 0.58 -43.13 13.03
N ILE A 455 0.03 -43.87 12.12
CA ILE A 455 0.41 -45.27 11.85
C ILE A 455 0.93 -45.39 10.42
N SER A 456 1.83 -46.35 10.21
CA SER A 456 2.32 -46.70 8.87
C SER A 456 2.03 -48.15 8.58
N ARG A 457 1.54 -48.42 7.37
CA ARG A 457 1.37 -49.77 6.86
C ARG A 457 2.76 -50.37 6.65
N GLN A 458 3.01 -51.51 7.22
CA GLN A 458 4.28 -52.26 7.08
C GLN A 458 4.34 -53.02 5.78
#